data_397b09df0df7d0117a7ba791f3424dfe
#
_entry.id   397b09df0df7d0117a7ba791f3424dfe
#
_cell.length_a   1.000
_cell.length_b   1.000
_cell.length_c   1.000
_cell.angle_alpha   90.00
_cell.angle_beta   90.00
_cell.angle_gamma   90.00
#
_symmetry.space_group_name_H-M   'P 1'
#
loop_
_entity.id
_entity.type
_entity.pdbx_description
1 polymer ?
#
loop_
_entity_poly.entity_id
_entity_poly.type
_entity_poly.pdbx_seq_one_letter_code
_entity_poly.pdbx_strand_id
1 'polypeptide(L)'
;MKILLFFAGFLSCFGGLAQPAGYEVSNRAFTIDAAGVAHMNEAPGDGIAWIKGQVFTEGTIEVDIRGKDAFQQSFVGIAYHGVDDSSFEAVYFRPFNFRSSDPARVLHAVQYVAPPVYDWSKLRQEHPNFYEKPVTPAPDPNGWFHVRIVVSRDSVRVFVNGATVASLQVAPIVHRAGRKIGYWVGNGSSGDWKSLHITSTK
;
A
#
# COMPACT_ATOMS: atom_id res chain seq x y z
N MET A 1 18.68 -41.95 48.16
CA MET A 1 17.39 -41.36 47.74
C MET A 1 17.67 -40.44 46.55
N LYS A 2 17.45 -40.93 45.30
CA LYS A 2 17.73 -40.18 44.06
C LYS A 2 16.45 -39.47 43.61
N ILE A 3 16.47 -38.15 43.61
CA ILE A 3 15.37 -37.32 43.14
C ILE A 3 15.54 -37.18 41.63
N LEU A 4 14.56 -37.71 40.86
CA LEU A 4 14.47 -37.51 39.41
C LEU A 4 13.66 -36.25 39.16
N LEU A 5 14.31 -35.18 38.64
CA LEU A 5 13.63 -33.97 38.16
C LEU A 5 13.13 -34.24 36.72
N PHE A 6 11.82 -34.26 36.53
CA PHE A 6 11.20 -34.24 35.23
C PHE A 6 11.13 -32.81 34.72
N PHE A 7 11.88 -32.52 33.67
CA PHE A 7 11.75 -31.27 32.88
C PHE A 7 10.60 -31.45 31.89
N ALA A 8 9.46 -30.83 32.15
CA ALA A 8 8.38 -30.75 31.18
C ALA A 8 8.71 -29.62 30.17
N GLY A 9 9.16 -30.01 29.00
CA GLY A 9 9.37 -29.06 27.89
C GLY A 9 8.02 -28.58 27.38
N PHE A 10 7.72 -27.30 27.56
CA PHE A 10 6.62 -26.60 26.90
C PHE A 10 6.97 -26.41 25.43
N LEU A 11 6.40 -27.23 24.56
CA LEU A 11 6.46 -27.04 23.11
C LEU A 11 5.46 -25.94 22.73
N SER A 12 5.93 -24.69 22.61
CA SER A 12 5.13 -23.59 22.09
C SER A 12 4.95 -23.78 20.59
N CYS A 13 3.80 -24.34 20.18
CA CYS A 13 3.37 -24.29 18.79
C CYS A 13 3.07 -22.83 18.42
N PHE A 14 4.01 -22.15 17.79
CA PHE A 14 3.71 -20.95 17.02
C PHE A 14 2.88 -21.38 15.80
N GLY A 15 1.57 -21.29 15.91
CA GLY A 15 0.66 -21.43 14.79
C GLY A 15 0.87 -20.25 13.85
N GLY A 16 1.75 -20.40 12.86
CA GLY A 16 1.83 -19.46 11.75
C GLY A 16 0.48 -19.45 11.04
N LEU A 17 -0.18 -18.29 10.97
CA LEU A 17 -1.37 -18.13 10.15
C LEU A 17 -1.00 -18.48 8.70
N ALA A 18 -1.66 -19.49 8.14
CA ALA A 18 -1.48 -19.86 6.75
C ALA A 18 -1.83 -18.66 5.86
N GLN A 19 -0.92 -18.27 4.99
CA GLN A 19 -1.17 -17.19 4.04
C GLN A 19 -2.26 -17.61 3.06
N PRO A 20 -3.20 -16.71 2.68
CA PRO A 20 -4.20 -17.02 1.67
C PRO A 20 -3.56 -17.50 0.37
N ALA A 21 -4.13 -18.55 -0.23
CA ALA A 21 -3.72 -19.00 -1.55
C ALA A 21 -3.83 -17.84 -2.55
N GLY A 22 -2.86 -17.72 -3.47
CA GLY A 22 -2.84 -16.65 -4.47
C GLY A 22 -2.07 -15.39 -4.08
N TYR A 23 -1.49 -15.34 -2.87
CA TYR A 23 -0.67 -14.21 -2.43
C TYR A 23 0.72 -14.64 -1.95
N GLU A 24 1.69 -13.73 -2.09
CA GLU A 24 3.02 -13.79 -1.51
C GLU A 24 3.15 -12.60 -0.55
N VAL A 25 3.15 -12.87 0.75
CA VAL A 25 3.03 -11.85 1.79
C VAL A 25 4.34 -11.68 2.53
N SER A 26 4.77 -10.45 2.69
CA SER A 26 5.97 -10.06 3.42
C SER A 26 5.61 -9.14 4.58
N ASN A 27 6.15 -9.44 5.76
CA ASN A 27 6.11 -8.65 6.97
C ASN A 27 4.69 -8.24 7.45
N ARG A 28 3.64 -9.02 7.16
CA ARG A 28 2.26 -8.78 7.64
C ARG A 28 1.48 -10.11 7.79
N ALA A 29 0.51 -10.11 8.69
CA ALA A 29 -0.60 -11.03 8.57
C ALA A 29 -1.57 -10.48 7.50
N PHE A 30 -1.96 -11.32 6.56
CA PHE A 30 -2.85 -10.98 5.45
C PHE A 30 -3.99 -11.99 5.39
N THR A 31 -5.22 -11.52 5.27
CA THR A 31 -6.42 -12.35 5.18
C THR A 31 -7.39 -11.81 4.14
N ILE A 32 -8.23 -12.67 3.60
CA ILE A 32 -9.39 -12.31 2.78
C ILE A 32 -10.62 -12.79 3.53
N ASP A 33 -11.58 -11.92 3.79
CA ASP A 33 -12.84 -12.29 4.44
C ASP A 33 -13.85 -12.89 3.45
N ALA A 34 -15.00 -13.33 3.98
CA ALA A 34 -16.07 -13.94 3.18
C ALA A 34 -16.71 -12.97 2.17
N ALA A 35 -16.56 -11.67 2.35
CA ALA A 35 -17.02 -10.64 1.42
C ALA A 35 -15.96 -10.28 0.36
N GLY A 36 -14.79 -10.95 0.39
CA GLY A 36 -13.68 -10.69 -0.54
C GLY A 36 -12.86 -9.46 -0.17
N VAL A 37 -12.98 -8.96 1.05
CA VAL A 37 -12.14 -7.85 1.55
C VAL A 37 -10.79 -8.39 1.97
N ALA A 38 -9.73 -7.82 1.42
CA ALA A 38 -8.36 -8.06 1.83
C ALA A 38 -8.03 -7.21 3.05
N HIS A 39 -7.44 -7.82 4.07
CA HIS A 39 -7.04 -7.17 5.31
C HIS A 39 -5.56 -7.40 5.57
N MET A 40 -4.84 -6.35 5.91
CA MET A 40 -3.45 -6.39 6.35
C MET A 40 -3.34 -5.77 7.74
N ASN A 41 -2.74 -6.49 8.70
CA ASN A 41 -2.58 -6.02 10.07
C ASN A 41 -1.53 -4.91 10.17
N GLU A 42 -1.53 -4.24 11.30
CA GLU A 42 -0.47 -3.29 11.66
C GLU A 42 0.73 -4.04 12.24
N ALA A 43 1.95 -3.63 11.84
CA ALA A 43 3.22 -4.11 12.37
C ALA A 43 4.35 -3.12 12.04
N PRO A 44 5.51 -3.18 12.72
CA PRO A 44 6.67 -2.37 12.37
C PRO A 44 7.21 -2.68 10.95
N GLY A 45 7.77 -1.67 10.30
CA GLY A 45 8.27 -1.75 8.92
C GLY A 45 7.14 -1.73 7.89
N ASP A 46 7.51 -1.76 6.62
CA ASP A 46 6.54 -1.84 5.51
C ASP A 46 6.03 -3.27 5.33
N GLY A 47 4.83 -3.41 4.82
CA GLY A 47 4.22 -4.70 4.51
C GLY A 47 3.66 -4.73 3.11
N ILE A 48 3.74 -5.92 2.47
CA ILE A 48 3.29 -6.08 1.10
C ILE A 48 2.66 -7.46 0.90
N ALA A 49 1.60 -7.52 0.09
CA ALA A 49 0.97 -8.75 -0.36
C ALA A 49 0.89 -8.74 -1.88
N TRP A 50 1.85 -9.40 -2.54
CA TRP A 50 1.89 -9.57 -3.99
C TRP A 50 0.84 -10.56 -4.47
N ILE A 51 0.15 -10.24 -5.55
CA ILE A 51 -0.85 -11.11 -6.16
C ILE A 51 -0.15 -12.08 -7.10
N LYS A 52 -0.13 -13.37 -6.76
CA LYS A 52 0.52 -14.41 -7.57
C LYS A 52 -0.18 -14.55 -8.92
N GLY A 53 0.63 -14.69 -9.97
CA GLY A 53 0.13 -14.86 -11.34
C GLY A 53 -0.41 -13.59 -11.99
N GLN A 54 -0.59 -12.50 -11.26
CA GLN A 54 -0.94 -11.19 -11.82
C GLN A 54 0.34 -10.45 -12.19
N VAL A 55 0.41 -10.00 -13.44
CA VAL A 55 1.48 -9.14 -13.93
C VAL A 55 0.91 -7.79 -14.34
N PHE A 56 1.68 -6.73 -14.12
CA PHE A 56 1.29 -5.38 -14.47
C PHE A 56 2.51 -4.58 -14.94
N THR A 57 2.34 -3.85 -16.04
CA THR A 57 3.33 -2.92 -16.57
C THR A 57 2.71 -1.55 -16.81
N GLU A 58 1.70 -1.48 -17.67
CA GLU A 58 0.95 -0.26 -17.97
C GLU A 58 -0.54 -0.56 -17.99
N GLY A 59 -1.36 0.44 -17.73
CA GLY A 59 -2.80 0.29 -17.73
C GLY A 59 -3.48 1.02 -16.58
N THR A 60 -4.59 0.47 -16.12
CA THR A 60 -5.41 1.05 -15.06
C THR A 60 -5.58 0.05 -13.91
N ILE A 61 -5.41 0.54 -12.70
CA ILE A 61 -5.67 -0.17 -11.44
C ILE A 61 -6.81 0.57 -10.76
N GLU A 62 -7.93 -0.12 -10.52
CA GLU A 62 -9.08 0.39 -9.77
C GLU A 62 -9.28 -0.43 -8.51
N VAL A 63 -9.47 0.21 -7.37
CA VAL A 63 -9.59 -0.46 -6.08
C VAL A 63 -10.27 0.45 -5.06
N ASP A 64 -11.08 -0.13 -4.19
CA ASP A 64 -11.55 0.55 -2.99
C ASP A 64 -10.56 0.30 -1.86
N ILE A 65 -10.12 1.37 -1.21
CA ILE A 65 -9.14 1.35 -0.12
C ILE A 65 -9.79 1.93 1.14
N ARG A 66 -9.43 1.37 2.30
CA ARG A 66 -9.75 1.94 3.60
C ARG A 66 -8.53 1.89 4.50
N GLY A 67 -8.18 3.05 5.05
CA GLY A 67 -7.22 3.20 6.14
C GLY A 67 -7.93 3.70 7.40
N LYS A 68 -7.24 4.50 8.19
CA LYS A 68 -7.79 5.08 9.43
C LYS A 68 -7.26 6.51 9.67
N ASP A 69 -8.01 7.33 10.40
CA ASP A 69 -7.55 8.63 10.89
C ASP A 69 -6.63 8.46 12.10
N ALA A 70 -5.45 7.91 11.87
CA ALA A 70 -4.43 7.71 12.88
C ALA A 70 -3.11 8.35 12.41
N PHE A 71 -2.73 9.44 13.04
CA PHE A 71 -1.57 10.23 12.64
C PHE A 71 -0.30 9.38 12.62
N GLN A 72 0.38 9.35 11.46
CA GLN A 72 1.59 8.57 11.21
C GLN A 72 1.45 7.03 11.38
N GLN A 73 0.22 6.51 11.37
CA GLN A 73 -0.07 5.08 11.52
C GLN A 73 -1.08 4.58 10.46
N SER A 74 -1.21 5.29 9.35
CA SER A 74 -2.10 4.89 8.25
C SER A 74 -1.51 5.32 6.92
N PHE A 75 -0.61 4.49 6.40
CA PHE A 75 -0.05 4.57 5.06
C PHE A 75 -0.54 3.35 4.29
N VAL A 76 -1.42 3.55 3.31
CA VAL A 76 -2.12 2.46 2.64
C VAL A 76 -2.19 2.69 1.14
N GLY A 77 -1.89 1.69 0.32
CA GLY A 77 -1.86 1.87 -1.12
C GLY A 77 -1.66 0.60 -1.93
N ILE A 78 -1.18 0.78 -3.15
CA ILE A 78 -0.88 -0.26 -4.12
C ILE A 78 0.58 -0.13 -4.55
N ALA A 79 1.31 -1.25 -4.50
CA ALA A 79 2.63 -1.39 -5.10
C ALA A 79 2.51 -2.08 -6.47
N TYR A 80 3.30 -1.63 -7.42
CA TYR A 80 3.38 -2.19 -8.77
C TYR A 80 4.82 -2.10 -9.30
N HIS A 81 5.09 -2.67 -10.48
CA HIS A 81 6.45 -2.81 -11.02
C HIS A 81 7.43 -3.45 -10.03
N GLY A 82 6.93 -4.34 -9.15
CA GLY A 82 7.74 -4.99 -8.16
C GLY A 82 8.72 -5.98 -8.78
N VAL A 83 9.99 -5.84 -8.42
CA VAL A 83 11.06 -6.83 -8.64
C VAL A 83 11.09 -7.76 -7.43
N ASP A 84 11.11 -7.18 -6.24
CA ASP A 84 11.11 -7.82 -4.93
C ASP A 84 10.41 -6.94 -3.88
N ASP A 85 10.48 -7.33 -2.58
CA ASP A 85 9.80 -6.65 -1.48
C ASP A 85 10.43 -5.30 -1.11
N SER A 86 11.58 -4.96 -1.67
CA SER A 86 12.30 -3.70 -1.42
C SER A 86 12.37 -2.78 -2.66
N SER A 87 12.10 -3.34 -3.85
CA SER A 87 12.32 -2.67 -5.14
C SER A 87 11.04 -2.70 -5.98
N PHE A 88 10.25 -1.64 -5.88
CA PHE A 88 8.95 -1.48 -6.53
C PHE A 88 8.63 0.00 -6.73
N GLU A 89 7.51 0.30 -7.36
CA GLU A 89 6.86 1.61 -7.33
C GLU A 89 5.56 1.49 -6.55
N ALA A 90 5.15 2.55 -5.85
CA ALA A 90 3.87 2.56 -5.17
C ALA A 90 3.19 3.92 -5.23
N VAL A 91 1.86 3.89 -5.26
CA VAL A 91 1.00 5.01 -4.90
C VAL A 91 0.32 4.67 -3.59
N TYR A 92 0.45 5.55 -2.61
CA TYR A 92 -0.19 5.37 -1.32
C TYR A 92 -0.81 6.65 -0.79
N PHE A 93 -1.67 6.47 0.19
CA PHE A 93 -2.45 7.51 0.82
C PHE A 93 -2.13 7.62 2.29
N ARG A 94 -2.35 8.82 2.84
CA ARG A 94 -2.34 9.12 4.27
C ARG A 94 -3.74 9.60 4.66
N PRO A 95 -4.69 8.70 4.99
CA PRO A 95 -6.05 9.09 5.35
C PRO A 95 -6.11 10.15 6.44
N PHE A 96 -5.24 10.09 7.44
CA PHE A 96 -5.11 11.10 8.51
C PHE A 96 -4.75 12.52 8.01
N ASN A 97 -4.43 12.68 6.73
CA ASN A 97 -4.17 13.98 6.10
C ASN A 97 -5.34 14.47 5.23
N PHE A 98 -6.34 13.64 4.91
CA PHE A 98 -7.41 14.02 3.99
C PHE A 98 -8.18 15.26 4.44
N ARG A 99 -8.53 15.33 5.72
CA ARG A 99 -9.30 16.41 6.33
C ARG A 99 -8.57 17.06 7.51
N SER A 100 -7.23 17.05 7.47
CA SER A 100 -6.43 17.67 8.51
C SER A 100 -6.74 19.17 8.61
N SER A 101 -6.81 19.69 9.82
CA SER A 101 -6.89 21.14 10.09
C SER A 101 -5.55 21.86 9.81
N ASP A 102 -4.45 21.10 9.70
CA ASP A 102 -3.15 21.63 9.31
C ASP A 102 -3.02 21.63 7.77
N PRO A 103 -2.98 22.80 7.11
CA PRO A 103 -2.87 22.91 5.66
C PRO A 103 -1.60 22.24 5.10
N ALA A 104 -0.50 22.25 5.85
CA ALA A 104 0.74 21.60 5.41
C ALA A 104 0.57 20.08 5.31
N ARG A 105 -0.20 19.48 6.24
CA ARG A 105 -0.48 18.03 6.20
C ARG A 105 -1.37 17.64 5.03
N VAL A 106 -2.35 18.46 4.68
CA VAL A 106 -3.26 18.20 3.54
C VAL A 106 -2.48 18.04 2.23
N LEU A 107 -1.37 18.76 2.04
CA LEU A 107 -0.52 18.66 0.86
C LEU A 107 0.13 17.28 0.68
N HIS A 108 0.14 16.46 1.72
CA HIS A 108 0.79 15.15 1.77
C HIS A 108 -0.21 14.00 1.86
N ALA A 109 -1.38 14.11 1.23
CA ALA A 109 -2.47 13.14 1.37
C ALA A 109 -2.31 11.92 0.44
N VAL A 110 -1.82 12.11 -0.78
CA VAL A 110 -1.44 11.04 -1.72
C VAL A 110 0.01 11.21 -2.14
N GLN A 111 0.74 10.11 -2.31
CA GLN A 111 2.15 10.14 -2.70
C GLN A 111 2.51 8.98 -3.63
N TYR A 112 3.40 9.27 -4.60
CA TYR A 112 4.15 8.28 -5.38
C TYR A 112 5.53 8.09 -4.74
N VAL A 113 6.02 6.85 -4.72
CA VAL A 113 7.39 6.49 -4.30
C VAL A 113 7.95 5.38 -5.18
N ALA A 114 9.30 5.26 -5.20
CA ALA A 114 10.03 4.22 -5.92
C ALA A 114 11.23 3.72 -5.08
N PRO A 115 10.98 3.01 -3.94
CA PRO A 115 12.05 2.47 -3.11
C PRO A 115 12.96 1.49 -3.89
N PRO A 116 14.18 1.23 -3.39
CA PRO A 116 14.74 1.72 -2.13
C PRO A 116 15.33 3.15 -2.23
N VAL A 117 15.55 3.68 -3.43
CA VAL A 117 16.29 4.95 -3.62
C VAL A 117 15.38 6.15 -3.40
N TYR A 118 14.19 6.12 -3.96
CA TYR A 118 13.26 7.25 -3.96
C TYR A 118 12.09 7.01 -3.00
N ASP A 119 12.41 6.99 -1.71
CA ASP A 119 11.41 6.99 -0.65
C ASP A 119 10.73 8.36 -0.50
N TRP A 120 9.75 8.45 0.41
CA TRP A 120 9.01 9.69 0.65
C TRP A 120 9.91 10.85 1.11
N SER A 121 10.95 10.56 1.90
CA SER A 121 11.85 11.55 2.48
C SER A 121 12.74 12.19 1.40
N LYS A 122 13.37 11.34 0.61
CA LYS A 122 14.21 11.78 -0.51
C LYS A 122 13.41 12.55 -1.56
N LEU A 123 12.24 12.04 -1.94
CA LEU A 123 11.38 12.73 -2.91
C LEU A 123 10.91 14.10 -2.40
N ARG A 124 10.59 14.22 -1.11
CA ARG A 124 10.22 15.50 -0.52
C ARG A 124 11.38 16.48 -0.47
N GLN A 125 12.59 16.01 -0.20
CA GLN A 125 13.80 16.82 -0.15
C GLN A 125 14.22 17.30 -1.54
N GLU A 126 14.25 16.42 -2.53
CA GLU A 126 14.76 16.72 -3.87
C GLU A 126 13.69 17.32 -4.80
N HIS A 127 12.42 16.98 -4.57
CA HIS A 127 11.28 17.39 -5.39
C HIS A 127 10.09 17.84 -4.52
N PRO A 128 10.22 18.90 -3.71
CA PRO A 128 9.21 19.30 -2.75
C PRO A 128 7.85 19.52 -3.42
N ASN A 129 6.80 18.92 -2.87
CA ASN A 129 5.42 18.98 -3.35
C ASN A 129 5.18 18.47 -4.79
N PHE A 130 6.14 17.77 -5.41
CA PHE A 130 5.97 17.25 -6.76
C PHE A 130 5.32 15.86 -6.74
N TYR A 131 5.89 14.90 -5.97
CA TYR A 131 5.44 13.51 -5.89
C TYR A 131 4.39 13.27 -4.80
N GLU A 132 3.90 14.30 -4.14
CA GLU A 132 2.83 14.26 -3.16
C GLU A 132 1.87 15.43 -3.34
N LYS A 133 0.57 15.20 -3.08
CA LYS A 133 -0.50 16.17 -3.34
C LYS A 133 -1.65 15.99 -2.34
N PRO A 134 -2.52 17.02 -2.20
CA PRO A 134 -3.81 16.83 -1.57
C PRO A 134 -4.69 15.87 -2.37
N VAL A 135 -5.67 15.27 -1.71
CA VAL A 135 -6.75 14.50 -2.37
C VAL A 135 -7.99 15.37 -2.46
N THR A 136 -8.53 15.55 -3.66
CA THR A 136 -9.72 16.37 -3.89
C THR A 136 -10.73 15.64 -4.78
N PRO A 137 -12.00 15.49 -4.33
CA PRO A 137 -12.54 15.86 -3.02
C PRO A 137 -11.94 15.00 -1.90
N ALA A 138 -11.74 15.57 -0.71
CA ALA A 138 -11.16 14.87 0.42
C ALA A 138 -12.12 13.80 0.99
N PRO A 139 -11.76 12.50 0.96
CA PRO A 139 -12.60 11.44 1.50
C PRO A 139 -12.77 11.52 3.03
N ASP A 140 -13.68 10.69 3.56
CA ASP A 140 -13.68 10.37 4.98
C ASP A 140 -12.42 9.56 5.31
N PRO A 141 -11.58 9.97 6.27
CA PRO A 141 -10.33 9.28 6.59
C PRO A 141 -10.53 7.87 7.16
N ASN A 142 -11.71 7.54 7.69
CA ASN A 142 -12.06 6.20 8.19
C ASN A 142 -12.98 5.43 7.23
N GLY A 143 -13.41 6.05 6.14
CA GLY A 143 -14.31 5.48 5.15
C GLY A 143 -13.56 4.75 4.02
N TRP A 144 -14.34 4.00 3.23
CA TRP A 144 -13.88 3.51 1.93
C TRP A 144 -13.77 4.67 0.94
N PHE A 145 -12.69 4.68 0.16
CA PHE A 145 -12.55 5.58 -0.97
C PHE A 145 -12.09 4.80 -2.19
N HIS A 146 -12.71 5.12 -3.33
CA HIS A 146 -12.37 4.51 -4.61
C HIS A 146 -11.14 5.18 -5.21
N VAL A 147 -10.20 4.38 -5.70
CA VAL A 147 -8.96 4.84 -6.31
C VAL A 147 -8.86 4.29 -7.72
N ARG A 148 -8.52 5.14 -8.68
CA ARG A 148 -8.15 4.76 -10.03
C ARG A 148 -6.74 5.31 -10.32
N ILE A 149 -5.79 4.40 -10.53
CA ILE A 149 -4.41 4.71 -10.87
C ILE A 149 -4.20 4.36 -12.34
N VAL A 150 -3.85 5.33 -13.16
CA VAL A 150 -3.53 5.12 -14.57
C VAL A 150 -2.02 5.23 -14.73
N VAL A 151 -1.38 4.14 -15.11
CA VAL A 151 0.07 4.01 -15.27
C VAL A 151 0.40 3.86 -16.75
N SER A 152 1.25 4.73 -17.24
CA SER A 152 1.88 4.63 -18.55
C SER A 152 3.38 4.84 -18.40
N ARG A 153 4.13 4.60 -19.46
CA ARG A 153 5.59 4.80 -19.46
C ARG A 153 6.02 6.17 -18.92
N ASP A 154 5.28 7.22 -19.27
CA ASP A 154 5.69 8.61 -18.99
C ASP A 154 4.82 9.30 -17.93
N SER A 155 3.83 8.60 -17.37
CA SER A 155 2.87 9.24 -16.46
C SER A 155 2.21 8.26 -15.50
N VAL A 156 2.12 8.67 -14.23
CA VAL A 156 1.24 8.05 -13.21
C VAL A 156 0.21 9.09 -12.81
N ARG A 157 -1.08 8.77 -13.00
CA ARG A 157 -2.21 9.64 -12.64
C ARG A 157 -3.12 8.95 -11.65
N VAL A 158 -3.49 9.65 -10.59
CA VAL A 158 -4.30 9.11 -9.49
C VAL A 158 -5.58 9.91 -9.36
N PHE A 159 -6.71 9.22 -9.43
CA PHE A 159 -8.05 9.80 -9.28
C PHE A 159 -8.74 9.16 -8.08
N VAL A 160 -9.49 9.95 -7.33
CA VAL A 160 -10.19 9.48 -6.12
C VAL A 160 -11.68 9.79 -6.23
N ASN A 161 -12.52 8.81 -5.84
CA ASN A 161 -13.99 8.90 -5.79
C ASN A 161 -14.62 9.41 -7.11
N GLY A 162 -14.12 8.91 -8.25
CA GLY A 162 -14.67 9.26 -9.56
C GLY A 162 -14.36 10.69 -10.04
N ALA A 163 -13.45 11.40 -9.37
CA ALA A 163 -13.02 12.72 -9.82
C ALA A 163 -12.50 12.69 -11.27
N THR A 164 -12.81 13.71 -12.04
CA THR A 164 -12.34 13.88 -13.43
C THR A 164 -10.95 14.50 -13.51
N VAL A 165 -10.54 15.21 -12.45
CA VAL A 165 -9.20 15.80 -12.30
C VAL A 165 -8.36 14.88 -11.41
N ALA A 166 -7.14 14.59 -11.83
CA ALA A 166 -6.22 13.77 -11.05
C ALA A 166 -5.79 14.50 -9.76
N SER A 167 -5.86 13.81 -8.61
CA SER A 167 -5.30 14.29 -7.36
C SER A 167 -3.76 14.31 -7.40
N LEU A 168 -3.15 13.35 -8.11
CA LEU A 168 -1.71 13.31 -8.36
C LEU A 168 -1.47 13.01 -9.83
N GLN A 169 -0.54 13.73 -10.45
CA GLN A 169 -0.02 13.42 -11.78
C GLN A 169 1.48 13.69 -11.79
N VAL A 170 2.26 12.64 -12.06
CA VAL A 170 3.73 12.69 -12.06
C VAL A 170 4.30 11.88 -13.21
N ALA A 171 5.52 12.21 -13.65
CA ALA A 171 6.34 11.29 -14.42
C ALA A 171 6.98 10.27 -13.45
N PRO A 172 7.03 8.96 -13.80
CA PRO A 172 7.81 8.00 -13.03
C PRO A 172 9.26 8.44 -12.91
N ILE A 173 9.83 8.37 -11.69
CA ILE A 173 11.24 8.76 -11.47
C ILE A 173 12.20 7.61 -11.82
N VAL A 174 11.67 6.42 -12.03
CA VAL A 174 12.40 5.21 -12.45
C VAL A 174 11.60 4.49 -13.53
N HIS A 175 12.29 3.67 -14.33
CA HIS A 175 11.66 2.71 -15.22
C HIS A 175 12.10 1.30 -14.80
N ARG A 176 11.23 0.56 -14.13
CA ARG A 176 11.54 -0.78 -13.63
C ARG A 176 11.05 -1.86 -14.58
N ALA A 177 11.85 -2.92 -14.68
CA ALA A 177 11.47 -4.13 -15.42
C ALA A 177 10.59 -5.09 -14.58
N GLY A 178 10.38 -4.79 -13.29
CA GLY A 178 9.54 -5.57 -12.41
C GLY A 178 8.07 -5.54 -12.85
N ARG A 179 7.35 -6.61 -12.55
CA ARG A 179 5.96 -6.79 -13.02
C ARG A 179 4.99 -7.21 -11.91
N LYS A 180 5.48 -7.41 -10.67
CA LYS A 180 4.60 -7.74 -9.54
C LYS A 180 3.67 -6.56 -9.24
N ILE A 181 2.47 -6.87 -8.79
CA ILE A 181 1.48 -5.91 -8.28
C ILE A 181 0.87 -6.46 -7.01
N GLY A 182 0.56 -5.59 -6.04
CA GLY A 182 0.02 -6.03 -4.76
C GLY A 182 -0.42 -4.90 -3.85
N TYR A 183 -1.00 -5.27 -2.73
CA TYR A 183 -1.39 -4.38 -1.64
C TYR A 183 -0.17 -3.98 -0.81
N TRP A 184 -0.12 -2.74 -0.39
CA TRP A 184 1.00 -2.20 0.37
C TRP A 184 0.56 -1.36 1.56
N VAL A 185 1.26 -1.49 2.68
CA VAL A 185 1.13 -0.61 3.85
C VAL A 185 2.51 -0.18 4.34
N GLY A 186 2.60 1.05 4.83
CA GLY A 186 3.81 1.57 5.47
C GLY A 186 3.99 1.12 6.91
N ASN A 187 5.10 1.55 7.50
CA ASN A 187 5.45 1.27 8.89
C ASN A 187 4.30 1.60 9.87
N GLY A 188 4.01 0.66 10.77
CA GLY A 188 2.97 0.82 11.80
C GLY A 188 1.54 0.94 11.26
N SER A 189 1.31 0.54 10.01
CA SER A 189 0.01 0.72 9.36
C SER A 189 -0.68 -0.61 9.09
N SER A 190 -2.02 -0.55 9.13
CA SER A 190 -2.93 -1.56 8.60
C SER A 190 -3.67 -1.01 7.40
N GLY A 191 -4.34 -1.87 6.64
CA GLY A 191 -5.16 -1.45 5.50
C GLY A 191 -6.16 -2.50 5.07
N ASP A 192 -7.22 -2.03 4.40
CA ASP A 192 -8.24 -2.88 3.82
C ASP A 192 -8.44 -2.51 2.35
N TRP A 193 -8.68 -3.53 1.51
CA TRP A 193 -8.92 -3.37 0.08
C TRP A 193 -10.05 -4.28 -0.39
N LYS A 194 -10.79 -3.81 -1.37
CA LYS A 194 -11.81 -4.61 -2.08
C LYS A 194 -11.96 -4.14 -3.51
N SER A 195 -12.71 -4.88 -4.32
CA SER A 195 -13.06 -4.49 -5.69
C SER A 195 -11.84 -4.18 -6.58
N LEU A 196 -10.72 -4.89 -6.36
CA LEU A 196 -9.54 -4.68 -7.20
C LEU A 196 -9.82 -5.12 -8.63
N HIS A 197 -9.64 -4.21 -9.57
CA HIS A 197 -9.72 -4.45 -11.01
C HIS A 197 -8.48 -3.91 -11.71
N ILE A 198 -7.85 -4.73 -12.56
CA ILE A 198 -6.63 -4.39 -13.27
C ILE A 198 -6.87 -4.56 -14.76
N THR A 199 -6.69 -3.49 -15.52
CA THR A 199 -6.74 -3.48 -16.98
C THR A 199 -5.37 -3.12 -17.51
N SER A 200 -4.66 -4.09 -18.10
CA SER A 200 -3.35 -3.85 -18.71
C SER A 200 -3.53 -3.36 -20.16
N THR A 201 -2.76 -2.35 -20.55
CA THR A 201 -2.56 -2.01 -21.98
C THR A 201 -1.68 -3.10 -22.62
N LYS A 202 -2.08 -3.52 -23.82
CA LYS A 202 -1.32 -4.50 -24.61
C LYS A 202 -0.05 -3.91 -25.19
#